data_bf31a8bf7d0a06400405e1b1a3cb65c0
#
_entry.id   bf31a8bf7d0a06400405e1b1a3cb65c0
#
_cell.length_a   1.000
_cell.length_b   1.000
_cell.length_c   1.000
_cell.angle_alpha   90.00
_cell.angle_beta   90.00
_cell.angle_gamma   90.00
#
_symmetry.space_group_name_H-M   'P 1'
#
loop_
_entity.id
_entity.type
_entity.pdbx_description
1 polymer ?
#
loop_
_entity_poly.entity_id
_entity_poly.type
_entity_poly.pdbx_seq_one_letter_code
_entity_poly.pdbx_strand_id
1 'polypeptide(L)'
;MKRADGSEEHLTYPGRYKNFDTFSPMGPWLITPDEAPNPDEAILDAWLNEDHVQHGSTRDHVYESAHLISYLSKAHALVPGDIISTGTVGPVDPWTMATIDLGKTGGTIHAAIEGLGHISNPIEFVPGLK
;
A
#
# COMPACT_ATOMS: atom_id res chain seq x y z
N MET A 1 -24.41 3.91 -0.01
CA MET A 1 -25.23 4.77 -0.88
C MET A 1 -26.06 3.85 -1.76
N LYS A 2 -27.38 4.08 -1.89
CA LYS A 2 -28.22 3.27 -2.79
C LYS A 2 -28.18 3.88 -4.18
N ARG A 3 -27.90 3.08 -5.20
CA ARG A 3 -27.99 3.48 -6.60
C ARG A 3 -29.44 3.50 -7.08
N ALA A 4 -29.71 4.14 -8.20
CA ALA A 4 -31.04 4.22 -8.79
C ALA A 4 -31.60 2.84 -9.20
N ASP A 5 -30.75 1.86 -9.44
CA ASP A 5 -31.09 0.46 -9.71
C ASP A 5 -31.38 -0.39 -8.48
N GLY A 6 -31.31 0.21 -7.27
CA GLY A 6 -31.54 -0.46 -6.00
C GLY A 6 -30.33 -1.17 -5.41
N SER A 7 -29.20 -1.23 -6.11
CA SER A 7 -27.97 -1.80 -5.58
C SER A 7 -27.35 -0.90 -4.51
N GLU A 8 -26.68 -1.49 -3.52
CA GLU A 8 -25.93 -0.75 -2.52
C GLU A 8 -24.47 -0.62 -2.95
N GLU A 9 -23.98 0.62 -3.00
CA GLU A 9 -22.58 0.89 -3.19
C GLU A 9 -21.95 1.16 -1.82
N HIS A 10 -21.02 0.29 -1.45
CA HIS A 10 -20.17 0.51 -0.29
C HIS A 10 -19.01 1.40 -0.68
N LEU A 11 -19.14 2.70 -0.36
CA LEU A 11 -18.01 3.63 -0.51
C LEU A 11 -16.98 3.29 0.55
N THR A 12 -15.86 2.76 0.10
CA THR A 12 -14.69 2.56 0.94
C THR A 12 -13.91 3.87 0.99
N TYR A 13 -13.67 4.40 2.18
CA TYR A 13 -12.76 5.54 2.40
C TYR A 13 -11.37 5.00 2.76
N PRO A 14 -10.51 4.72 1.78
CA PRO A 14 -9.22 4.09 2.04
C PRO A 14 -8.33 4.94 2.95
N GLY A 15 -8.47 6.26 2.93
CA GLY A 15 -7.70 7.16 3.77
C GLY A 15 -7.89 6.91 5.26
N ARG A 16 -9.13 6.72 5.72
CA ARG A 16 -9.41 6.46 7.15
C ARG A 16 -8.80 5.14 7.63
N TYR A 17 -8.88 4.10 6.81
CA TYR A 17 -8.41 2.75 7.18
C TYR A 17 -6.88 2.60 7.10
N LYS A 18 -6.18 3.63 6.63
CA LYS A 18 -4.72 3.62 6.52
C LYS A 18 -4.02 4.62 7.44
N ASN A 19 -4.78 5.31 8.29
CA ASN A 19 -4.28 6.37 9.17
C ASN A 19 -4.44 6.07 10.67
N PHE A 20 -4.52 4.79 11.04
CA PHE A 20 -4.44 4.41 12.44
C PHE A 20 -2.98 4.50 12.93
N ASP A 21 -2.82 4.71 14.22
CA ASP A 21 -1.51 4.64 14.86
C ASP A 21 -0.82 3.32 14.50
N THR A 22 0.47 3.39 14.20
CA THR A 22 1.31 2.27 13.74
C THR A 22 1.05 1.77 12.30
N PHE A 23 0.04 2.30 11.61
CA PHE A 23 -0.17 2.00 10.20
C PHE A 23 0.81 2.82 9.33
N SER A 24 0.97 2.41 8.07
CA SER A 24 1.91 3.03 7.11
C SER A 24 3.37 3.02 7.59
N PRO A 25 3.90 1.88 8.00
CA PRO A 25 5.31 1.78 8.36
C PRO A 25 6.20 2.13 7.17
N MET A 26 7.31 2.82 7.44
CA MET A 26 8.29 3.25 6.45
C MET A 26 9.69 2.80 6.89
N GLY A 27 10.50 2.43 5.93
CA GLY A 27 11.87 2.00 6.19
C GLY A 27 12.23 0.72 5.42
N PRO A 28 13.34 0.06 5.79
CA PRO A 28 14.22 0.38 6.92
C PRO A 28 15.12 1.61 6.69
N TRP A 29 15.22 2.09 5.46
CA TRP A 29 16.03 3.26 5.08
C TRP A 29 15.35 4.10 4.00
N LEU A 30 15.86 5.29 3.80
CA LEU A 30 15.54 6.15 2.68
C LEU A 30 16.68 6.04 1.66
N ILE A 31 16.36 5.67 0.41
CA ILE A 31 17.32 5.52 -0.66
C ILE A 31 17.23 6.74 -1.58
N THR A 32 18.39 7.29 -1.93
CA THR A 32 18.46 8.46 -2.81
C THR A 32 18.32 8.04 -4.28
N PRO A 33 17.88 8.94 -5.19
CA PRO A 33 17.59 8.58 -6.58
C PRO A 33 18.77 8.02 -7.37
N ASP A 34 20.00 8.31 -6.95
CA ASP A 34 21.23 7.79 -7.58
C ASP A 34 21.51 6.32 -7.25
N GLU A 35 20.93 5.81 -6.16
CA GLU A 35 21.05 4.41 -5.73
C GLU A 35 19.74 3.62 -5.91
N ALA A 36 18.62 4.34 -6.07
CA ALA A 36 17.32 3.70 -6.18
C ALA A 36 17.09 3.10 -7.58
N PRO A 37 16.39 1.96 -7.68
CA PRO A 37 15.86 1.51 -8.95
C PRO A 37 14.84 2.50 -9.50
N ASN A 38 14.53 2.39 -10.79
CA ASN A 38 13.46 3.19 -11.38
C ASN A 38 12.13 2.94 -10.62
N PRO A 39 11.53 3.94 -9.99
CA PRO A 39 10.32 3.76 -9.19
C PRO A 39 9.12 3.27 -10.00
N ASP A 40 9.14 3.46 -11.33
CA ASP A 40 8.08 3.05 -12.24
C ASP A 40 8.33 1.68 -12.89
N GLU A 41 9.36 0.93 -12.44
CA GLU A 41 9.72 -0.40 -12.94
C GLU A 41 10.08 -1.39 -11.83
N ALA A 42 9.89 -1.01 -10.59
CA ALA A 42 10.25 -1.84 -9.44
C ALA A 42 9.32 -3.06 -9.29
N ILE A 43 9.88 -4.18 -8.89
CA ILE A 43 9.11 -5.37 -8.50
C ILE A 43 8.79 -5.27 -7.01
N LEU A 44 7.52 -5.53 -6.70
CA LEU A 44 7.00 -5.49 -5.34
C LEU A 44 6.37 -6.83 -4.98
N ASP A 45 6.75 -7.34 -3.82
CA ASP A 45 6.23 -8.56 -3.24
C ASP A 45 5.71 -8.31 -1.82
N ALA A 46 4.65 -9.01 -1.44
CA ALA A 46 4.19 -9.01 -0.05
C ALA A 46 3.74 -10.40 0.40
N TRP A 47 3.97 -10.68 1.68
CA TRP A 47 3.57 -11.92 2.33
C TRP A 47 2.81 -11.62 3.61
N LEU A 48 1.85 -12.48 3.92
CA LEU A 48 1.22 -12.57 5.24
C LEU A 48 1.63 -13.89 5.86
N ASN A 49 2.48 -13.83 6.86
CA ASN A 49 3.21 -15.00 7.37
C ASN A 49 4.06 -15.64 6.25
N GLU A 50 3.76 -16.89 5.88
CA GLU A 50 4.43 -17.60 4.79
C GLU A 50 3.67 -17.50 3.45
N ASP A 51 2.44 -16.97 3.47
CA ASP A 51 1.59 -16.86 2.29
C ASP A 51 1.98 -15.67 1.43
N HIS A 52 2.34 -15.89 0.18
CA HIS A 52 2.64 -14.85 -0.79
C HIS A 52 1.32 -14.24 -1.30
N VAL A 53 1.05 -13.00 -0.91
CA VAL A 53 -0.26 -12.36 -1.12
C VAL A 53 -0.28 -11.31 -2.21
N GLN A 54 0.85 -10.67 -2.50
CA GLN A 54 0.97 -9.70 -3.60
C GLN A 54 2.26 -9.90 -4.38
N HIS A 55 2.17 -9.73 -5.69
CA HIS A 55 3.31 -9.71 -6.61
C HIS A 55 2.98 -8.86 -7.82
N GLY A 56 3.91 -8.03 -8.26
CA GLY A 56 3.76 -7.27 -9.48
C GLY A 56 4.81 -6.19 -9.65
N SER A 57 4.68 -5.44 -10.72
CA SER A 57 5.56 -4.31 -11.03
C SER A 57 4.83 -3.00 -10.91
N THR A 58 5.51 -1.97 -10.44
CA THR A 58 5.00 -0.59 -10.47
C THR A 58 4.77 -0.09 -11.91
N ARG A 59 5.35 -0.76 -12.91
CA ARG A 59 5.07 -0.52 -14.35
C ARG A 59 3.58 -0.68 -14.69
N ASP A 60 2.86 -1.49 -13.93
CA ASP A 60 1.42 -1.74 -14.12
C ASP A 60 0.55 -0.68 -13.46
N HIS A 61 1.12 0.30 -12.79
CA HIS A 61 0.39 1.43 -12.25
C HIS A 61 -0.23 2.28 -13.38
N VAL A 62 -1.44 2.78 -13.16
CA VAL A 62 -2.16 3.63 -14.13
C VAL A 62 -1.42 4.95 -14.38
N TYR A 63 -0.74 5.46 -13.37
CA TYR A 63 0.01 6.71 -13.44
C TYR A 63 1.44 6.51 -12.91
N GLU A 64 2.39 7.03 -13.66
CA GLU A 64 3.79 7.11 -13.24
C GLU A 64 3.98 8.10 -12.08
N SER A 65 5.04 7.92 -11.33
CA SER A 65 5.39 8.75 -10.17
C SER A 65 5.46 10.25 -10.50
N ALA A 66 6.03 10.60 -11.65
CA ALA A 66 6.11 11.99 -12.11
C ALA A 66 4.72 12.61 -12.37
N HIS A 67 3.77 11.80 -12.88
CA HIS A 67 2.39 12.24 -13.08
C HIS A 67 1.70 12.55 -11.75
N LEU A 68 1.87 11.69 -10.74
CA LEU A 68 1.31 11.90 -9.41
C LEU A 68 1.85 13.17 -8.75
N ILE A 69 3.15 13.41 -8.83
CA ILE A 69 3.78 14.65 -8.34
C ILE A 69 3.17 15.87 -9.04
N SER A 70 3.10 15.85 -10.37
CA SER A 70 2.50 16.94 -11.16
C SER A 70 1.03 17.17 -10.82
N TYR A 71 0.27 16.11 -10.60
CA TYR A 71 -1.14 16.23 -10.24
C TYR A 71 -1.34 16.84 -8.86
N LEU A 72 -0.63 16.33 -7.86
CA LEU A 72 -0.76 16.80 -6.48
C LEU A 72 -0.26 18.23 -6.29
N SER A 73 0.81 18.62 -6.98
CA SER A 73 1.37 19.98 -6.91
C SER A 73 0.44 21.07 -7.44
N LYS A 74 -0.60 20.71 -8.20
CA LYS A 74 -1.64 21.66 -8.63
C LYS A 74 -2.62 22.04 -7.51
N ALA A 75 -2.78 21.16 -6.52
CA ALA A 75 -3.71 21.34 -5.42
C ALA A 75 -2.99 21.73 -4.11
N HIS A 76 -1.75 21.31 -3.94
CA HIS A 76 -0.98 21.49 -2.71
C HIS A 76 0.45 21.93 -3.03
N ALA A 77 0.99 22.87 -2.26
CA ALA A 77 2.41 23.18 -2.31
C ALA A 77 3.18 22.00 -1.69
N LEU A 78 3.95 21.31 -2.52
CA LEU A 78 4.84 20.25 -2.03
C LEU A 78 6.08 20.86 -1.39
N VAL A 79 6.46 20.35 -0.23
CA VAL A 79 7.61 20.80 0.53
C VAL A 79 8.54 19.63 0.86
N PRO A 80 9.83 19.92 1.16
CA PRO A 80 10.75 18.88 1.61
C PRO A 80 10.21 18.14 2.83
N GLY A 81 10.16 16.80 2.77
CA GLY A 81 9.60 15.94 3.79
C GLY A 81 8.20 15.39 3.45
N ASP A 82 7.55 15.91 2.40
CA ASP A 82 6.30 15.31 1.92
C ASP A 82 6.55 13.90 1.37
N ILE A 83 5.62 13.00 1.66
CA ILE A 83 5.66 11.61 1.21
C ILE A 83 4.44 11.35 0.33
N ILE A 84 4.70 10.85 -0.87
CA ILE A 84 3.65 10.47 -1.82
C ILE A 84 3.62 8.95 -1.93
N SER A 85 2.52 8.34 -1.48
CA SER A 85 2.29 6.92 -1.72
C SER A 85 1.80 6.73 -3.15
N THR A 86 2.56 5.99 -3.95
CA THR A 86 2.27 5.77 -5.37
C THR A 86 1.27 4.66 -5.63
N GLY A 87 0.85 3.94 -4.59
CA GLY A 87 -0.09 2.83 -4.70
C GLY A 87 0.55 1.48 -4.44
N THR A 88 -0.12 0.43 -4.87
CA THR A 88 0.33 -0.96 -4.67
C THR A 88 0.02 -1.80 -5.90
N VAL A 89 0.70 -2.92 -6.03
CA VAL A 89 0.42 -3.95 -7.05
C VAL A 89 -0.78 -4.80 -6.65
N GLY A 90 -1.33 -5.54 -7.60
CA GLY A 90 -2.45 -6.44 -7.37
C GLY A 90 -2.10 -7.65 -6.51
N PRO A 91 -3.11 -8.36 -6.00
CA PRO A 91 -2.91 -9.60 -5.28
C PRO A 91 -2.50 -10.73 -6.24
N VAL A 92 -1.75 -11.70 -5.71
CA VAL A 92 -1.42 -12.96 -6.44
C VAL A 92 -2.70 -13.71 -6.78
N ASP A 93 -3.62 -13.78 -5.82
CA ASP A 93 -4.97 -14.31 -6.02
C ASP A 93 -6.00 -13.28 -5.52
N PRO A 94 -6.88 -12.76 -6.41
CA PRO A 94 -7.90 -11.79 -6.04
C PRO A 94 -8.82 -12.25 -4.90
N TRP A 95 -9.08 -13.53 -4.79
CA TRP A 95 -9.95 -14.08 -3.76
C TRP A 95 -9.28 -14.11 -2.39
N THR A 96 -7.99 -14.37 -2.34
CA THR A 96 -7.20 -14.38 -1.09
C THR A 96 -7.26 -13.03 -0.40
N MET A 97 -6.98 -11.95 -1.11
CA MET A 97 -7.02 -10.61 -0.52
C MET A 97 -8.41 -10.19 -0.05
N ALA A 98 -9.47 -10.59 -0.76
CA ALA A 98 -10.85 -10.27 -0.40
C ALA A 98 -11.31 -10.96 0.91
N THR A 99 -10.65 -12.05 1.30
CA THR A 99 -11.01 -12.87 2.45
C THR A 99 -10.10 -12.68 3.67
N ILE A 100 -8.98 -11.98 3.53
CA ILE A 100 -8.06 -11.75 4.64
C ILE A 100 -8.69 -10.79 5.66
N ASP A 101 -8.83 -11.29 6.88
CA ASP A 101 -9.19 -10.49 8.07
C ASP A 101 -7.98 -10.47 9.01
N LEU A 102 -7.20 -9.42 8.95
CA LEU A 102 -5.95 -9.28 9.71
C LEU A 102 -6.19 -9.41 11.22
N GLY A 103 -7.35 -8.95 11.70
CA GLY A 103 -7.71 -9.07 13.10
C GLY A 103 -7.92 -10.52 13.57
N LYS A 104 -8.19 -11.45 12.65
CA LYS A 104 -8.32 -12.88 12.94
C LYS A 104 -7.06 -13.66 12.60
N THR A 105 -6.39 -13.30 11.50
CA THR A 105 -5.22 -14.04 11.02
C THR A 105 -4.01 -13.79 11.91
N GLY A 106 -3.78 -12.54 12.33
CA GLY A 106 -2.60 -12.17 13.09
C GLY A 106 -1.28 -12.46 12.34
N GLY A 107 -0.18 -12.48 13.08
CA GLY A 107 1.12 -12.86 12.53
C GLY A 107 1.95 -11.68 12.06
N THR A 108 2.61 -11.79 10.91
CA THR A 108 3.52 -10.76 10.38
C THR A 108 3.25 -10.48 8.91
N ILE A 109 3.16 -9.20 8.56
CA ILE A 109 3.17 -8.75 7.17
C ILE A 109 4.62 -8.43 6.79
N HIS A 110 5.05 -8.99 5.66
CA HIS A 110 6.31 -8.67 5.02
C HIS A 110 6.04 -7.99 3.68
N ALA A 111 6.82 -6.97 3.36
CA ALA A 111 6.81 -6.35 2.04
C ALA A 111 8.24 -6.11 1.59
N ALA A 112 8.51 -6.40 0.32
CA ALA A 112 9.81 -6.21 -0.30
C ALA A 112 9.66 -5.46 -1.61
N ILE A 113 10.62 -4.60 -1.90
CA ILE A 113 10.79 -3.99 -3.22
C ILE A 113 12.20 -4.27 -3.68
N GLU A 114 12.32 -4.80 -4.90
CA GLU A 114 13.61 -5.12 -5.48
C GLU A 114 14.52 -3.89 -5.51
N GLY A 115 15.75 -4.05 -5.01
CA GLY A 115 16.72 -2.96 -4.89
C GLY A 115 16.50 -1.98 -3.74
N LEU A 116 15.35 -2.00 -3.06
CA LEU A 116 15.08 -1.12 -1.92
C LEU A 116 15.16 -1.86 -0.56
N GLY A 117 14.95 -3.17 -0.55
CA GLY A 117 14.97 -3.98 0.67
C GLY A 117 13.58 -4.46 1.09
N HIS A 118 13.45 -4.82 2.35
CA HIS A 118 12.20 -5.36 2.89
C HIS A 118 11.88 -4.77 4.27
N ILE A 119 10.60 -4.76 4.59
CA ILE A 119 10.08 -4.45 5.93
C ILE A 119 9.23 -5.61 6.44
N SER A 120 9.18 -5.75 7.76
CA SER A 120 8.41 -6.79 8.44
C SER A 120 7.72 -6.19 9.65
N ASN A 121 6.40 -6.32 9.71
CA ASN A 121 5.58 -5.67 10.74
C ASN A 121 4.67 -6.71 11.38
N PRO A 122 4.74 -6.90 12.71
CA PRO A 122 3.81 -7.78 13.40
C PRO A 122 2.40 -7.18 13.39
N ILE A 123 1.41 -8.06 13.34
CA ILE A 123 -0.01 -7.70 13.48
C ILE A 123 -0.39 -7.94 14.93
N GLU A 124 -0.72 -6.88 15.64
CA GLU A 124 -1.19 -6.93 17.01
C GLU A 124 -2.68 -6.65 17.06
N PHE A 125 -3.44 -7.54 17.70
CA PHE A 125 -4.84 -7.30 17.97
C PHE A 125 -5.00 -6.55 19.29
N VAL A 126 -5.58 -5.35 19.24
CA VAL A 126 -5.88 -4.56 20.44
C VAL A 126 -7.36 -4.73 20.79
N PRO A 127 -7.70 -5.44 21.87
CA PRO A 127 -9.09 -5.62 22.27
C PRO A 127 -9.74 -4.29 22.62
N GLY A 128 -10.96 -4.05 22.10
CA GLY A 128 -11.76 -2.88 22.47
C GLY A 128 -11.64 -1.65 21.56
N LEU A 129 -10.77 -1.66 20.56
CA LEU A 129 -10.87 -0.73 19.44
C LEU A 129 -12.03 -1.15 18.53
N LYS A 130 -13.16 -0.46 18.65
CA LYS A 130 -14.33 -0.62 17.78
C LYS A 130 -14.48 0.59 16.87
#